data_567ab3eb823e6a39f96fe7542830e928
#
_entry.id   567ab3eb823e6a39f96fe7542830e928
#
_cell.length_a   1.000
_cell.length_b   1.000
_cell.length_c   1.000
_cell.angle_alpha   90.00
_cell.angle_beta   90.00
_cell.angle_gamma   90.00
#
_symmetry.space_group_name_H-M   'P 1'
#
loop_
_entity.id
_entity.type
_entity.pdbx_description
1 polymer ?
#
loop_
_entity_poly.entity_id
_entity_poly.type
_entity_poly.pdbx_seq_one_letter_code
_entity_poly.pdbx_strand_id
1 'polypeptide(L)'
;MKNTKRFLSLVLSLIMLLSLSSTAFAGFDEISKGIWDAAWEKSEETINAAVTMFPGSDENDRTIAWYSDTAEGYVELKGVKTNEKITASVKKTPEGDNRLWAELKDLEPGIYTYRCVSGDYKSKYETFTVEKADSFTAIYVSDIHISEDNDENKNELRDTAYLWDAALDEAVLQAASNGNTLDVILSGGDQASEGLRNEFEGLSASNVVKSVPFAITVGNHDRKSVGYKYYTAYPNEPDQTFRSYIGTDYWFRYGNALFLMLDSCNVSMREHYNFLKEATEANSDATWIIASMHHDMFGGREPWLDSENTLLRLLWVPFFDEFGVDMVLTGHSHYYSISNVIYGGKTVEKTGHDAELTDPEGTIYMASGSISRHAPLLDDEGNTPPVGENAGYVWLEEKTVYTLMDFTEDTLTFKSYTVESGKEFNRLTITKTSKEGGHNYENSAWYLKYIAFFAGRIVNIINNIDMYNRYKEQGFEVSLMEGLIGS
;
A
#
# COMPACT_ATOMS: atom_id res chain seq x y z
N MET A 1 14.24 7.36 32.46
CA MET A 1 12.97 7.30 33.21
C MET A 1 12.27 8.63 33.52
N LYS A 2 12.95 9.73 33.85
CA LYS A 2 12.28 11.04 34.10
C LYS A 2 11.87 11.78 32.82
N ASN A 3 12.61 11.62 31.71
CA ASN A 3 12.34 12.32 30.46
C ASN A 3 11.25 11.61 29.62
N THR A 4 11.19 10.29 29.67
CA THR A 4 10.13 9.48 29.02
C THR A 4 8.75 9.77 29.62
N LYS A 5 8.67 9.93 30.94
CA LYS A 5 7.40 10.30 31.60
C LYS A 5 6.96 11.75 31.28
N ARG A 6 7.89 12.66 30.98
CA ARG A 6 7.56 14.03 30.57
C ARG A 6 7.12 14.09 29.12
N PHE A 7 7.72 13.27 28.25
CA PHE A 7 7.31 13.15 26.84
C PHE A 7 5.92 12.51 26.74
N LEU A 8 5.68 11.40 27.43
CA LEU A 8 4.35 10.76 27.52
C LEU A 8 3.29 11.72 28.10
N SER A 9 3.64 12.52 29.11
CA SER A 9 2.75 13.52 29.70
C SER A 9 2.44 14.67 28.74
N LEU A 10 3.39 15.05 27.86
CA LEU A 10 3.16 16.09 26.85
C LEU A 10 2.24 15.58 25.73
N VAL A 11 2.46 14.35 25.28
CA VAL A 11 1.62 13.68 24.26
C VAL A 11 0.20 13.45 24.83
N LEU A 12 0.06 12.97 26.07
CA LEU A 12 -1.24 12.83 26.72
C LEU A 12 -1.94 14.18 26.98
N SER A 13 -1.20 15.24 27.25
CA SER A 13 -1.78 16.59 27.41
C SER A 13 -2.22 17.19 26.09
N LEU A 14 -1.53 16.87 24.98
CA LEU A 14 -1.93 17.23 23.62
C LEU A 14 -3.20 16.46 23.21
N ILE A 15 -3.25 15.17 23.50
CA ILE A 15 -4.44 14.31 23.23
C ILE A 15 -5.65 14.78 24.04
N MET A 16 -5.48 15.20 25.32
CA MET A 16 -6.57 15.76 26.13
C MET A 16 -7.07 17.13 25.64
N LEU A 17 -6.22 17.92 24.98
CA LEU A 17 -6.64 19.19 24.35
C LEU A 17 -7.42 18.98 23.06
N LEU A 18 -7.21 17.85 22.36
CA LEU A 18 -7.87 17.49 21.09
C LEU A 18 -9.26 16.83 21.26
N SER A 19 -9.67 16.46 22.49
CA SER A 19 -10.97 15.82 22.75
C SER A 19 -12.16 16.78 22.91
N LEU A 20 -12.04 18.02 22.53
CA LEU A 20 -13.10 19.04 22.67
C LEU A 20 -13.80 19.32 21.33
N SER A 21 -14.92 18.61 21.10
CA SER A 21 -16.04 18.89 20.19
C SER A 21 -15.80 19.01 18.67
N SER A 22 -16.73 18.46 17.89
CA SER A 22 -16.78 18.45 16.41
C SER A 22 -16.69 19.84 15.72
N THR A 23 -16.93 20.92 16.44
CA THR A 23 -16.75 22.28 15.95
C THR A 23 -15.30 22.80 16.11
N ALA A 24 -14.49 22.14 16.94
CA ALA A 24 -13.06 22.45 17.04
C ALA A 24 -12.27 21.80 15.89
N PHE A 25 -12.74 20.68 15.34
CA PHE A 25 -12.07 19.97 14.25
C PHE A 25 -12.00 20.79 12.96
N ALA A 26 -13.09 21.43 12.52
CA ALA A 26 -13.08 22.27 11.32
C ALA A 26 -12.12 23.47 11.41
N GLY A 27 -11.94 24.04 12.61
CA GLY A 27 -10.98 25.13 12.84
C GLY A 27 -9.52 24.62 12.93
N PHE A 28 -9.31 23.35 13.31
CA PHE A 28 -8.00 22.71 13.31
C PHE A 28 -7.53 22.39 11.88
N ASP A 29 -8.42 21.95 11.01
CA ASP A 29 -8.12 21.66 9.59
C ASP A 29 -7.60 22.92 8.87
N GLU A 30 -8.24 24.07 9.04
CA GLU A 30 -7.80 25.34 8.45
C GLU A 30 -6.42 25.76 8.98
N ILE A 31 -6.16 25.57 10.28
CA ILE A 31 -4.88 25.90 10.90
C ILE A 31 -3.78 24.93 10.42
N SER A 32 -4.06 23.63 10.38
CA SER A 32 -3.12 22.60 9.91
C SER A 32 -2.79 22.81 8.44
N LYS A 33 -3.80 23.06 7.60
CA LYS A 33 -3.59 23.39 6.18
C LYS A 33 -2.76 24.67 6.00
N GLY A 34 -3.02 25.70 6.79
CA GLY A 34 -2.24 26.94 6.73
C GLY A 34 -0.77 26.76 7.15
N ILE A 35 -0.50 25.87 8.12
CA ILE A 35 0.87 25.52 8.52
C ILE A 35 1.56 24.73 7.40
N TRP A 36 0.84 23.74 6.80
CA TRP A 36 1.30 22.97 5.67
C TRP A 36 1.68 23.85 4.49
N ASP A 37 0.78 24.72 4.06
CA ASP A 37 1.00 25.63 2.95
C ASP A 37 2.23 26.53 3.17
N ALA A 38 2.41 27.05 4.38
CA ALA A 38 3.58 27.87 4.73
C ALA A 38 4.89 27.06 4.81
N ALA A 39 4.80 25.76 5.09
CA ALA A 39 5.95 24.86 5.14
C ALA A 39 6.33 24.35 3.74
N TRP A 40 5.37 24.14 2.86
CA TRP A 40 5.55 23.56 1.53
C TRP A 40 6.61 24.30 0.70
N GLU A 41 6.50 25.60 0.59
CA GLU A 41 7.45 26.44 -0.15
C GLU A 41 8.91 26.34 0.36
N LYS A 42 9.10 25.93 1.62
CA LYS A 42 10.41 25.77 2.25
C LYS A 42 10.93 24.35 2.20
N SER A 43 10.11 23.42 1.72
CA SER A 43 10.37 21.97 1.77
C SER A 43 10.81 21.41 0.43
N GLU A 44 10.93 22.22 -0.62
CA GLU A 44 11.20 21.77 -1.99
C GLU A 44 12.40 20.82 -2.08
N GLU A 45 13.56 21.18 -1.52
CA GLU A 45 14.73 20.31 -1.51
C GLU A 45 14.47 18.96 -0.80
N THR A 46 13.69 19.00 0.28
CA THR A 46 13.35 17.80 1.06
C THR A 46 12.34 16.90 0.31
N ILE A 47 11.38 17.53 -0.37
CA ILE A 47 10.37 16.84 -1.16
C ILE A 47 11.03 16.20 -2.38
N ASN A 48 11.85 16.92 -3.13
CA ASN A 48 12.54 16.45 -4.33
C ASN A 48 13.53 15.31 -4.03
N ALA A 49 14.13 15.29 -2.83
CA ALA A 49 14.95 14.15 -2.41
C ALA A 49 14.10 12.87 -2.18
N ALA A 50 12.82 12.99 -1.94
CA ALA A 50 11.85 11.92 -1.76
C ALA A 50 12.36 10.78 -0.86
N VAL A 51 12.84 11.15 0.34
CA VAL A 51 13.29 10.17 1.34
C VAL A 51 12.10 9.34 1.79
N THR A 52 12.19 8.04 1.59
CA THR A 52 11.11 7.08 1.90
C THR A 52 11.68 5.83 2.54
N MET A 53 10.99 5.32 3.53
CA MET A 53 11.28 4.02 4.13
C MET A 53 10.35 2.97 3.51
N PHE A 54 10.93 1.93 2.93
CA PHE A 54 10.23 0.74 2.44
C PHE A 54 10.45 -0.43 3.39
N PRO A 55 9.58 -1.45 3.38
CA PRO A 55 9.85 -2.68 4.12
C PRO A 55 11.13 -3.35 3.64
N GLY A 56 11.80 -4.08 4.51
CA GLY A 56 12.78 -5.08 4.14
C GLY A 56 12.13 -6.46 4.03
N SER A 57 12.94 -7.53 4.08
CA SER A 57 12.41 -8.90 3.94
C SER A 57 11.54 -9.33 5.11
N ASP A 58 11.82 -8.82 6.31
CA ASP A 58 11.05 -9.06 7.53
C ASP A 58 10.97 -7.81 8.44
N GLU A 59 10.36 -7.95 9.60
CA GLU A 59 10.16 -6.87 10.57
C GLU A 59 11.46 -6.27 11.14
N ASN A 60 12.60 -6.91 10.95
CA ASN A 60 13.91 -6.43 11.41
C ASN A 60 14.69 -5.71 10.32
N ASP A 61 14.16 -5.69 9.10
CA ASP A 61 14.79 -5.09 7.94
C ASP A 61 14.06 -3.82 7.47
N ARG A 62 14.80 -2.86 6.94
CA ARG A 62 14.25 -1.63 6.32
C ARG A 62 15.05 -1.28 5.08
N THR A 63 14.40 -0.65 4.11
CA THR A 63 15.09 -0.05 2.96
C THR A 63 14.82 1.46 2.96
N ILE A 64 15.88 2.26 2.96
CA ILE A 64 15.76 3.72 2.87
C ILE A 64 16.18 4.15 1.47
N ALA A 65 15.30 4.86 0.75
CA ALA A 65 15.59 5.30 -0.60
C ALA A 65 15.40 6.83 -0.74
N TRP A 66 16.21 7.45 -1.63
CA TRP A 66 16.14 8.88 -1.91
C TRP A 66 16.70 9.21 -3.31
N TYR A 67 16.34 10.38 -3.85
CA TYR A 67 16.94 10.88 -5.08
C TYR A 67 18.19 11.73 -4.81
N SER A 68 19.13 11.72 -5.76
CA SER A 68 20.40 12.44 -5.63
C SER A 68 21.03 12.74 -7.00
N ASP A 69 21.67 13.91 -7.10
CA ASP A 69 22.50 14.28 -8.26
C ASP A 69 23.77 13.43 -8.37
N THR A 70 24.22 12.85 -7.26
CA THR A 70 25.42 11.97 -7.24
C THR A 70 25.05 10.52 -7.20
N ALA A 71 25.86 9.67 -7.84
CA ALA A 71 25.70 8.23 -7.85
C ALA A 71 26.25 7.54 -6.58
N GLU A 72 26.83 8.29 -5.66
CA GLU A 72 27.39 7.78 -4.42
C GLU A 72 26.66 8.36 -3.22
N GLY A 73 26.31 7.49 -2.28
CA GLY A 73 25.64 7.89 -1.04
C GLY A 73 25.63 6.79 0.00
N TYR A 74 25.21 7.15 1.19
CA TYR A 74 25.07 6.25 2.32
C TYR A 74 24.02 6.72 3.31
N VAL A 75 23.50 5.80 4.11
CA VAL A 75 22.70 6.11 5.28
C VAL A 75 23.61 6.12 6.51
N GLU A 76 23.58 7.20 7.29
CA GLU A 76 24.14 7.20 8.65
C GLU A 76 23.06 6.66 9.60
N LEU A 77 23.29 5.48 10.17
CA LEU A 77 22.38 4.82 11.11
C LEU A 77 22.95 4.86 12.53
N LYS A 78 22.12 5.24 13.50
CA LYS A 78 22.44 5.21 14.93
C LYS A 78 21.29 4.57 15.70
N GLY A 79 21.59 3.68 16.62
CA GLY A 79 20.58 3.02 17.44
C GLY A 79 21.17 2.06 18.44
N VAL A 80 20.42 1.01 18.76
CA VAL A 80 20.82 -0.01 19.71
C VAL A 80 22.11 -0.68 19.25
N LYS A 81 23.22 -0.39 19.93
CA LYS A 81 24.58 -0.91 19.63
C LYS A 81 25.10 -0.60 18.23
N THR A 82 24.44 0.24 17.45
CA THR A 82 24.75 0.53 16.04
C THR A 82 25.12 2.01 15.87
N ASN A 83 26.21 2.26 15.16
CA ASN A 83 26.61 3.59 14.68
C ASN A 83 27.40 3.39 13.39
N GLU A 84 26.67 3.27 12.28
CA GLU A 84 27.21 2.76 11.02
C GLU A 84 26.90 3.69 9.85
N LYS A 85 27.66 3.50 8.76
CA LYS A 85 27.38 4.04 7.45
C LYS A 85 27.10 2.89 6.51
N ILE A 86 25.88 2.84 6.00
CA ILE A 86 25.41 1.79 5.10
C ILE A 86 25.42 2.36 3.68
N THR A 87 26.32 1.84 2.84
CA THR A 87 26.48 2.29 1.46
C THR A 87 25.21 2.01 0.65
N ALA A 88 24.79 2.99 -0.13
CA ALA A 88 23.61 2.87 -0.99
C ALA A 88 23.95 2.18 -2.31
N SER A 89 23.00 1.40 -2.79
CA SER A 89 22.88 1.00 -4.19
C SER A 89 22.34 2.16 -5.03
N VAL A 90 22.52 2.11 -6.35
CA VAL A 90 22.18 3.22 -7.24
C VAL A 90 21.53 2.74 -8.52
N LYS A 91 20.55 3.52 -9.01
CA LYS A 91 19.92 3.37 -10.32
C LYS A 91 19.79 4.75 -10.95
N LYS A 92 20.26 4.88 -12.20
CA LYS A 92 20.15 6.11 -12.99
C LYS A 92 18.69 6.34 -13.38
N THR A 93 18.19 7.54 -13.19
CA THR A 93 16.82 7.92 -13.58
C THR A 93 16.77 8.50 -15.00
N PRO A 94 15.60 8.53 -15.64
CA PRO A 94 15.45 9.18 -16.97
C PRO A 94 15.74 10.69 -16.93
N GLU A 95 15.50 11.35 -15.81
CA GLU A 95 15.75 12.78 -15.62
C GLU A 95 17.24 13.11 -15.52
N GLY A 96 18.08 12.09 -15.38
CA GLY A 96 19.53 12.23 -15.42
C GLY A 96 20.19 12.32 -14.04
N ASP A 97 19.46 12.28 -12.96
CA ASP A 97 19.92 12.07 -11.59
C ASP A 97 19.93 10.58 -11.19
N ASN A 98 19.88 10.27 -9.91
CA ASN A 98 19.98 8.90 -9.41
C ASN A 98 18.95 8.64 -8.31
N ARG A 99 18.34 7.45 -8.30
CA ARG A 99 17.70 6.87 -7.12
C ARG A 99 18.72 6.04 -6.37
N LEU A 100 18.94 6.37 -5.11
CA LEU A 100 19.78 5.62 -4.19
C LEU A 100 18.91 4.89 -3.18
N TRP A 101 19.36 3.72 -2.73
CA TRP A 101 18.72 3.02 -1.60
C TRP A 101 19.75 2.24 -0.77
N ALA A 102 19.53 2.20 0.53
CA ALA A 102 20.33 1.45 1.48
C ALA A 102 19.46 0.46 2.25
N GLU A 103 19.88 -0.80 2.27
CA GLU A 103 19.23 -1.88 3.00
C GLU A 103 19.80 -1.95 4.42
N LEU A 104 18.95 -1.75 5.42
CA LEU A 104 19.24 -1.89 6.84
C LEU A 104 18.77 -3.26 7.27
N LYS A 105 19.69 -4.15 7.64
CA LYS A 105 19.39 -5.56 7.89
C LYS A 105 19.67 -5.96 9.34
N ASP A 106 18.97 -6.98 9.81
CA ASP A 106 19.16 -7.61 11.11
C ASP A 106 19.12 -6.60 12.29
N LEU A 107 18.21 -5.65 12.25
CA LEU A 107 18.07 -4.63 13.28
C LEU A 107 17.50 -5.23 14.58
N GLU A 108 18.18 -5.03 15.71
CA GLU A 108 17.65 -5.42 17.02
C GLU A 108 16.46 -4.52 17.41
N PRO A 109 15.48 -5.02 18.17
CA PRO A 109 14.40 -4.17 18.69
C PRO A 109 14.92 -2.96 19.44
N GLY A 110 14.41 -1.76 19.07
CA GLY A 110 14.83 -0.50 19.69
C GLY A 110 14.55 0.71 18.81
N ILE A 111 15.01 1.87 19.28
CA ILE A 111 14.84 3.15 18.59
C ILE A 111 16.10 3.46 17.80
N TYR A 112 15.92 3.80 16.53
CA TYR A 112 16.97 4.18 15.59
C TYR A 112 16.76 5.59 15.06
N THR A 113 17.85 6.25 14.74
CA THR A 113 17.86 7.49 13.97
C THR A 113 18.73 7.32 12.74
N TYR A 114 18.29 7.85 11.60
CA TYR A 114 19.04 7.81 10.38
C TYR A 114 19.01 9.14 9.64
N ARG A 115 19.97 9.33 8.73
CA ARG A 115 19.89 10.34 7.67
C ARG A 115 20.55 9.86 6.40
N CYS A 116 20.06 10.33 5.27
CA CYS A 116 20.64 10.10 3.96
C CYS A 116 21.75 11.12 3.69
N VAL A 117 22.86 10.69 3.09
CA VAL A 117 24.00 11.52 2.72
C VAL A 117 24.44 11.16 1.29
N SER A 118 24.51 12.17 0.40
CA SER A 118 25.02 11.98 -0.97
C SER A 118 25.58 13.34 -1.48
N GLY A 119 26.87 13.36 -1.83
CA GLY A 119 27.57 14.60 -2.14
C GLY A 119 27.47 15.62 -0.99
N ASP A 120 26.97 16.81 -1.28
CA ASP A 120 26.74 17.88 -0.30
C ASP A 120 25.38 17.76 0.40
N TYR A 121 24.47 16.96 -0.13
CA TYR A 121 23.15 16.74 0.46
C TYR A 121 23.22 15.92 1.74
N LYS A 122 22.49 16.38 2.75
CA LYS A 122 22.25 15.65 4.01
C LYS A 122 20.81 15.87 4.43
N SER A 123 20.04 14.81 4.49
CA SER A 123 18.69 14.91 5.05
C SER A 123 18.72 15.31 6.52
N LYS A 124 17.57 15.70 7.07
CA LYS A 124 17.37 15.73 8.53
C LYS A 124 17.57 14.31 9.08
N TYR A 125 17.76 14.22 10.41
CA TYR A 125 17.68 12.93 11.09
C TYR A 125 16.21 12.58 11.28
N GLU A 126 15.86 11.39 10.79
CA GLU A 126 14.57 10.77 11.00
C GLU A 126 14.70 9.68 12.07
N THR A 127 13.59 9.32 12.71
CA THR A 127 13.58 8.33 13.80
C THR A 127 12.55 7.26 13.50
N PHE A 128 12.92 6.00 13.68
CA PHE A 128 12.00 4.87 13.59
C PHE A 128 12.22 3.89 14.74
N THR A 129 11.24 3.02 14.93
CA THR A 129 11.31 1.96 15.94
C THR A 129 11.27 0.59 15.26
N VAL A 130 12.05 -0.33 15.76
CA VAL A 130 11.92 -1.78 15.47
C VAL A 130 11.35 -2.40 16.75
N GLU A 131 10.19 -3.00 16.65
CA GLU A 131 9.53 -3.67 17.76
C GLU A 131 9.57 -5.18 17.59
N LYS A 132 9.31 -5.92 18.65
CA LYS A 132 9.04 -7.35 18.54
C LYS A 132 7.66 -7.52 17.94
N ALA A 133 7.56 -8.26 16.86
CA ALA A 133 6.32 -8.42 16.10
C ALA A 133 5.44 -9.58 16.62
N ASP A 134 5.35 -9.77 17.93
CA ASP A 134 4.37 -10.69 18.54
C ASP A 134 2.92 -10.23 18.29
N SER A 135 2.75 -8.91 18.14
CA SER A 135 1.55 -8.23 17.63
C SER A 135 1.99 -6.93 16.96
N PHE A 136 1.27 -6.49 15.95
CA PHE A 136 1.57 -5.25 15.22
C PHE A 136 0.31 -4.65 14.59
N THR A 137 0.38 -3.37 14.23
CA THR A 137 -0.70 -2.66 13.55
C THR A 137 -0.23 -2.13 12.21
N ALA A 138 -0.91 -2.52 11.14
CA ALA A 138 -0.76 -1.93 9.82
C ALA A 138 -1.91 -0.95 9.52
N ILE A 139 -1.66 0.03 8.67
CA ILE A 139 -2.72 0.80 8.00
C ILE A 139 -2.87 0.31 6.57
N TYR A 140 -4.09 0.19 6.10
CA TYR A 140 -4.40 0.01 4.69
C TYR A 140 -5.13 1.22 4.12
N VAL A 141 -4.63 1.70 2.99
CA VAL A 141 -5.18 2.77 2.16
C VAL A 141 -5.07 2.39 0.69
N SER A 142 -5.72 3.12 -0.20
CA SER A 142 -5.58 2.98 -1.65
C SER A 142 -5.96 4.28 -2.34
N ASP A 143 -5.65 4.38 -3.65
CA ASP A 143 -6.12 5.47 -4.51
C ASP A 143 -5.80 6.83 -3.89
N ILE A 144 -4.52 7.02 -3.53
CA ILE A 144 -4.02 8.25 -2.92
C ILE A 144 -4.13 9.40 -3.91
N HIS A 145 -3.79 9.15 -5.19
CA HIS A 145 -3.88 10.09 -6.30
C HIS A 145 -3.23 11.44 -5.99
N ILE A 146 -1.96 11.42 -5.59
CA ILE A 146 -1.18 12.65 -5.66
C ILE A 146 -1.21 13.14 -7.10
N SER A 147 -1.57 14.40 -7.29
CA SER A 147 -1.78 14.99 -8.62
C SER A 147 -0.84 16.17 -8.84
N GLU A 148 -0.26 16.27 -10.03
CA GLU A 148 0.55 17.44 -10.39
C GLU A 148 -0.31 18.70 -10.54
N ASP A 149 0.34 19.86 -10.47
CA ASP A 149 -0.30 21.14 -10.72
C ASP A 149 -0.81 21.21 -12.16
N ASN A 150 -2.00 21.78 -12.34
CA ASN A 150 -2.65 21.90 -13.63
C ASN A 150 -3.18 23.32 -13.88
N ASP A 151 -3.83 23.57 -15.01
CA ASP A 151 -4.31 24.91 -15.35
C ASP A 151 -5.45 25.41 -14.48
N GLU A 152 -6.21 24.52 -13.87
CA GLU A 152 -7.35 24.84 -13.00
C GLU A 152 -6.88 25.03 -11.54
N ASN A 153 -5.93 24.22 -11.08
CA ASN A 153 -5.35 24.32 -9.74
C ASN A 153 -3.81 24.28 -9.77
N LYS A 154 -3.19 25.40 -9.48
CA LYS A 154 -1.71 25.55 -9.43
C LYS A 154 -1.09 25.08 -8.11
N ASN A 155 -1.87 24.48 -7.25
CA ASN A 155 -1.44 23.94 -5.95
C ASN A 155 -1.94 22.49 -5.77
N GLU A 156 -2.31 21.82 -6.85
CA GLU A 156 -2.91 20.48 -6.79
C GLU A 156 -1.97 19.48 -6.10
N LEU A 157 -0.68 19.52 -6.47
CA LEU A 157 0.35 18.67 -5.86
C LEU A 157 0.44 18.88 -4.35
N ARG A 158 0.50 20.13 -3.91
CA ARG A 158 0.53 20.49 -2.49
C ARG A 158 -0.73 20.04 -1.76
N ASP A 159 -1.88 20.24 -2.38
CA ASP A 159 -3.17 20.01 -1.74
C ASP A 159 -3.48 18.51 -1.64
N THR A 160 -3.17 17.72 -2.66
CA THR A 160 -3.30 16.26 -2.60
C THR A 160 -2.28 15.62 -1.65
N ALA A 161 -1.06 16.13 -1.60
CA ALA A 161 -0.06 15.71 -0.61
C ALA A 161 -0.50 16.03 0.84
N TYR A 162 -1.23 17.12 1.05
CA TYR A 162 -1.83 17.43 2.35
C TYR A 162 -2.88 16.41 2.78
N LEU A 163 -3.77 16.02 1.88
CA LEU A 163 -4.79 14.99 2.19
C LEU A 163 -4.15 13.67 2.58
N TRP A 164 -3.08 13.31 1.89
CA TRP A 164 -2.28 12.13 2.22
C TRP A 164 -1.64 12.21 3.60
N ASP A 165 -0.94 13.30 3.91
CA ASP A 165 -0.30 13.52 5.21
C ASP A 165 -1.33 13.51 6.35
N ALA A 166 -2.47 14.19 6.16
CA ALA A 166 -3.56 14.23 7.14
C ALA A 166 -4.15 12.84 7.43
N ALA A 167 -4.29 11.99 6.40
CA ALA A 167 -4.77 10.62 6.56
C ALA A 167 -3.79 9.78 7.39
N LEU A 168 -2.50 9.93 7.16
CA LEU A 168 -1.47 9.22 7.92
C LEU A 168 -1.36 9.72 9.36
N ASP A 169 -1.40 11.03 9.57
CA ASP A 169 -1.35 11.62 10.92
C ASP A 169 -2.56 11.16 11.75
N GLU A 170 -3.76 11.14 11.17
CA GLU A 170 -4.96 10.63 11.85
C GLU A 170 -4.83 9.14 12.17
N ALA A 171 -4.29 8.33 11.25
CA ALA A 171 -4.06 6.91 11.49
C ALA A 171 -3.06 6.66 12.63
N VAL A 172 -1.97 7.43 12.70
CA VAL A 172 -1.00 7.38 13.81
C VAL A 172 -1.67 7.74 15.14
N LEU A 173 -2.48 8.80 15.15
CA LEU A 173 -3.22 9.21 16.36
C LEU A 173 -4.24 8.16 16.78
N GLN A 174 -4.95 7.55 15.83
CA GLN A 174 -5.94 6.52 16.10
C GLN A 174 -5.29 5.21 16.60
N ALA A 175 -4.16 4.78 15.99
CA ALA A 175 -3.39 3.64 16.50
C ALA A 175 -2.93 3.88 17.93
N ALA A 176 -2.39 5.07 18.24
CA ALA A 176 -1.98 5.46 19.58
C ALA A 176 -3.16 5.49 20.58
N SER A 177 -4.36 5.94 20.14
CA SER A 177 -5.56 5.94 20.97
C SER A 177 -6.05 4.52 21.31
N ASN A 178 -5.80 3.57 20.41
CA ASN A 178 -6.06 2.15 20.60
C ASN A 178 -4.97 1.46 21.46
N GLY A 179 -3.91 2.18 21.85
CA GLY A 179 -2.78 1.68 22.63
C GLY A 179 -1.69 0.99 21.81
N ASN A 180 -1.72 1.17 20.47
CA ASN A 180 -0.80 0.57 19.52
C ASN A 180 0.15 1.62 18.91
N THR A 181 1.19 1.14 18.21
CA THR A 181 2.01 1.92 17.27
C THR A 181 1.63 1.53 15.85
N LEU A 182 1.85 2.43 14.91
CA LEU A 182 1.71 2.12 13.49
C LEU A 182 3.04 1.53 12.99
N ASP A 183 3.02 0.29 12.52
CA ASP A 183 4.20 -0.49 12.18
C ASP A 183 4.46 -0.60 10.67
N VAL A 184 3.40 -0.62 9.86
CA VAL A 184 3.46 -0.77 8.40
C VAL A 184 2.36 0.03 7.73
N ILE A 185 2.68 0.67 6.60
CA ILE A 185 1.70 1.30 5.70
C ILE A 185 1.58 0.43 4.45
N LEU A 186 0.36 0.01 4.13
CA LEU A 186 0.01 -0.72 2.92
C LEU A 186 -0.82 0.17 2.01
N SER A 187 -0.46 0.24 0.71
CA SER A 187 -1.27 0.93 -0.29
C SER A 187 -1.62 0.03 -1.46
N GLY A 188 -2.90 0.01 -1.78
CA GLY A 188 -3.52 -0.81 -2.83
C GLY A 188 -3.39 -0.25 -4.25
N GLY A 189 -2.45 0.65 -4.54
CA GLY A 189 -2.24 1.19 -5.88
C GLY A 189 -2.80 2.61 -6.08
N ASP A 190 -2.54 3.16 -7.27
CA ASP A 190 -2.92 4.52 -7.67
C ASP A 190 -2.44 5.58 -6.66
N GLN A 191 -1.14 5.52 -6.34
CA GLN A 191 -0.47 6.51 -5.52
C GLN A 191 -0.39 7.87 -6.22
N ALA A 192 -0.17 7.84 -7.54
CA ALA A 192 -0.03 8.98 -8.42
C ALA A 192 -1.18 9.04 -9.43
N SER A 193 -1.54 10.24 -9.90
CA SER A 193 -2.63 10.42 -10.88
C SER A 193 -2.19 10.18 -12.32
N GLU A 194 -0.95 10.53 -12.66
CA GLU A 194 -0.37 10.39 -13.99
C GLU A 194 0.94 9.57 -13.98
N GLY A 195 1.34 9.04 -12.82
CA GLY A 195 2.55 8.24 -12.67
C GLY A 195 3.84 9.05 -12.81
N LEU A 196 3.78 10.37 -12.62
CA LEU A 196 4.89 11.28 -12.79
C LEU A 196 5.78 11.30 -11.53
N ARG A 197 7.04 11.63 -11.73
CA ARG A 197 8.03 11.67 -10.65
C ARG A 197 7.64 12.63 -9.52
N ASN A 198 7.22 13.85 -9.83
CA ASN A 198 6.83 14.86 -8.84
C ASN A 198 5.64 14.41 -7.97
N GLU A 199 4.73 13.61 -8.51
CA GLU A 199 3.63 13.02 -7.76
C GLU A 199 4.15 12.02 -6.71
N PHE A 200 5.11 11.15 -7.07
CA PHE A 200 5.77 10.25 -6.11
C PHE A 200 6.64 11.02 -5.09
N GLU A 201 7.26 12.13 -5.48
CA GLU A 201 7.93 13.03 -4.54
C GLU A 201 6.95 13.61 -3.52
N GLY A 202 5.73 13.96 -3.95
CA GLY A 202 4.65 14.43 -3.09
C GLY A 202 4.24 13.44 -1.99
N LEU A 203 4.30 12.12 -2.24
CA LEU A 203 4.08 11.10 -1.20
C LEU A 203 5.06 11.23 -0.04
N SER A 204 6.32 11.59 -0.35
CA SER A 204 7.40 11.72 0.63
C SER A 204 7.35 13.03 1.41
N ALA A 205 6.39 13.91 1.13
CA ALA A 205 6.16 15.11 1.92
C ALA A 205 5.72 14.75 3.35
N SER A 206 4.95 13.68 3.53
CA SER A 206 4.62 13.16 4.85
C SER A 206 5.86 12.66 5.61
N ASN A 207 5.96 12.98 6.89
CA ASN A 207 7.03 12.49 7.75
C ASN A 207 6.79 11.03 8.17
N VAL A 208 5.56 10.54 8.11
CA VAL A 208 5.21 9.17 8.51
C VAL A 208 5.90 8.15 7.60
N VAL A 209 5.94 8.37 6.27
CA VAL A 209 6.62 7.46 5.32
C VAL A 209 8.15 7.44 5.44
N LYS A 210 8.73 8.33 6.28
CA LYS A 210 10.15 8.32 6.62
C LYS A 210 10.45 7.51 7.87
N SER A 211 9.43 7.18 8.65
CA SER A 211 9.53 6.52 9.97
C SER A 211 8.83 5.18 10.03
N VAL A 212 7.85 4.94 9.16
CA VAL A 212 7.07 3.72 9.04
C VAL A 212 7.25 3.13 7.64
N PRO A 213 7.55 1.84 7.49
CA PRO A 213 7.71 1.19 6.19
C PRO A 213 6.46 1.33 5.31
N PHE A 214 6.65 1.82 4.09
CA PHE A 214 5.59 2.07 3.12
C PHE A 214 5.64 1.04 2.00
N ALA A 215 4.73 0.06 2.03
CA ALA A 215 4.57 -0.99 1.04
C ALA A 215 3.44 -0.62 0.07
N ILE A 216 3.76 -0.52 -1.22
CA ILE A 216 2.82 -0.08 -2.25
C ILE A 216 2.73 -1.10 -3.40
N THR A 217 1.53 -1.30 -3.94
CA THR A 217 1.31 -2.00 -5.21
C THR A 217 1.15 -0.99 -6.35
N VAL A 218 1.35 -1.43 -7.59
CA VAL A 218 1.15 -0.57 -8.75
C VAL A 218 -0.33 -0.55 -9.15
N GLY A 219 -0.87 0.66 -9.36
CA GLY A 219 -2.20 0.86 -9.93
C GLY A 219 -2.17 1.28 -11.41
N ASN A 220 -3.34 1.36 -12.03
CA ASN A 220 -3.43 1.70 -13.44
C ASN A 220 -3.05 3.18 -13.73
N HIS A 221 -3.15 4.07 -12.76
CA HIS A 221 -2.67 5.43 -12.85
C HIS A 221 -1.16 5.52 -12.67
N ASP A 222 -0.57 4.80 -11.74
CA ASP A 222 0.88 4.76 -11.50
C ASP A 222 1.67 4.34 -12.74
N ARG A 223 1.10 3.47 -13.58
CA ARG A 223 1.73 2.99 -14.81
C ARG A 223 1.57 3.90 -16.03
N LYS A 224 0.94 5.06 -15.90
CA LYS A 224 0.83 6.03 -17.00
C LYS A 224 2.19 6.62 -17.37
N SER A 225 3.14 6.68 -16.43
CA SER A 225 4.53 7.08 -16.65
C SER A 225 5.48 6.16 -15.90
N VAL A 226 6.76 6.50 -15.81
CA VAL A 226 7.80 5.64 -15.24
C VAL A 226 8.14 5.95 -13.78
N GLY A 227 7.47 6.92 -13.17
CA GLY A 227 7.77 7.38 -11.80
C GLY A 227 7.81 6.27 -10.78
N TYR A 228 6.81 5.37 -10.78
CA TYR A 228 6.73 4.22 -9.88
C TYR A 228 8.01 3.36 -9.90
N LYS A 229 8.48 2.98 -11.09
CA LYS A 229 9.67 2.14 -11.31
C LYS A 229 10.94 2.71 -10.69
N TYR A 230 11.04 4.03 -10.61
CA TYR A 230 12.22 4.71 -10.09
C TYR A 230 12.04 5.20 -8.66
N TYR A 231 10.81 5.22 -8.15
CA TYR A 231 10.52 5.58 -6.77
C TYR A 231 10.75 4.43 -5.79
N THR A 232 10.40 3.22 -6.19
CA THR A 232 10.30 2.04 -5.34
C THR A 232 11.64 1.31 -5.12
N ALA A 233 11.75 0.63 -3.97
CA ALA A 233 12.85 -0.27 -3.64
C ALA A 233 12.31 -1.41 -2.75
N TYR A 234 12.02 -2.55 -3.35
CA TYR A 234 11.33 -3.66 -2.70
C TYR A 234 12.26 -4.79 -2.28
N PRO A 235 11.91 -5.52 -1.22
CA PRO A 235 12.53 -6.80 -0.90
C PRO A 235 11.94 -7.93 -1.78
N ASN A 236 12.65 -9.02 -1.89
CA ASN A 236 12.15 -10.30 -2.40
C ASN A 236 11.39 -10.21 -3.74
N GLU A 237 11.84 -9.29 -4.61
CA GLU A 237 11.37 -9.26 -6.00
C GLU A 237 11.82 -10.55 -6.72
N PRO A 238 10.92 -11.25 -7.42
CA PRO A 238 11.31 -12.42 -8.19
C PRO A 238 12.18 -12.05 -9.40
N ASP A 239 13.03 -12.96 -9.82
CA ASP A 239 13.69 -12.89 -11.13
C ASP A 239 12.66 -13.18 -12.22
N GLN A 240 11.83 -12.20 -12.54
CA GLN A 240 10.77 -12.31 -13.53
C GLN A 240 11.31 -12.08 -14.95
N THR A 241 10.98 -13.02 -15.82
CA THR A 241 11.29 -12.94 -17.26
C THR A 241 10.35 -11.97 -17.98
N PHE A 242 9.14 -11.79 -17.47
CA PHE A 242 8.10 -10.90 -18.01
C PHE A 242 7.76 -9.80 -17.02
N ARG A 243 8.69 -8.95 -16.70
CA ARG A 243 8.41 -7.76 -15.90
C ARG A 243 7.43 -6.86 -16.65
N SER A 244 6.44 -6.33 -15.96
CA SER A 244 5.80 -5.13 -16.49
C SER A 244 6.87 -4.03 -16.61
N TYR A 245 6.67 -3.07 -17.50
CA TYR A 245 7.62 -1.95 -17.61
C TYR A 245 7.78 -1.18 -16.30
N ILE A 246 6.79 -1.21 -15.41
CA ILE A 246 6.66 -0.33 -14.27
C ILE A 246 6.77 -1.07 -12.94
N GLY A 247 6.00 -2.13 -12.75
CA GLY A 247 5.88 -2.82 -11.48
C GLY A 247 6.32 -4.27 -11.52
N THR A 248 6.36 -4.88 -10.35
CA THR A 248 6.64 -6.29 -10.14
C THR A 248 5.91 -6.74 -8.89
N ASP A 249 5.71 -8.05 -8.76
CA ASP A 249 5.32 -8.64 -7.49
C ASP A 249 6.49 -8.58 -6.51
N TYR A 250 6.19 -8.51 -5.22
CA TYR A 250 7.16 -8.71 -4.16
C TYR A 250 6.46 -9.17 -2.88
N TRP A 251 7.19 -9.73 -1.95
CA TRP A 251 6.66 -10.13 -0.66
C TRP A 251 7.56 -9.68 0.49
N PHE A 252 6.97 -9.55 1.66
CA PHE A 252 7.70 -9.37 2.91
C PHE A 252 6.95 -10.02 4.07
N ARG A 253 7.68 -10.32 5.13
CA ARG A 253 7.11 -10.75 6.42
C ARG A 253 6.99 -9.57 7.35
N TYR A 254 5.99 -9.61 8.19
CA TYR A 254 5.95 -8.81 9.41
C TYR A 254 5.30 -9.65 10.51
N GLY A 255 6.06 -10.04 11.53
CA GLY A 255 5.63 -10.99 12.54
C GLY A 255 5.15 -12.31 11.93
N ASN A 256 3.92 -12.69 12.24
CA ASN A 256 3.28 -13.92 11.75
C ASN A 256 2.49 -13.73 10.44
N ALA A 257 2.57 -12.56 9.80
CA ALA A 257 1.87 -12.29 8.54
C ALA A 257 2.83 -12.26 7.34
N LEU A 258 2.45 -12.92 6.26
CA LEU A 258 3.05 -12.82 4.93
C LEU A 258 2.23 -11.83 4.10
N PHE A 259 2.88 -10.77 3.61
CA PHE A 259 2.29 -9.81 2.69
C PHE A 259 2.76 -10.09 1.27
N LEU A 260 1.79 -10.34 0.37
CA LEU A 260 1.97 -10.60 -1.05
C LEU A 260 1.51 -9.36 -1.82
N MET A 261 2.46 -8.57 -2.30
CA MET A 261 2.19 -7.33 -3.02
C MET A 261 2.23 -7.63 -4.52
N LEU A 262 1.08 -7.51 -5.19
CA LEU A 262 0.87 -8.04 -6.53
C LEU A 262 0.63 -6.93 -7.57
N ASP A 263 1.26 -7.06 -8.73
CA ASP A 263 1.02 -6.18 -9.90
C ASP A 263 -0.18 -6.69 -10.71
N SER A 264 -1.39 -6.28 -10.35
CA SER A 264 -2.61 -6.65 -11.09
C SER A 264 -2.76 -5.94 -12.45
N CYS A 265 -1.93 -4.95 -12.74
CA CYS A 265 -1.83 -4.35 -14.06
C CYS A 265 -1.07 -5.24 -15.07
N ASN A 266 -0.33 -6.22 -14.56
CA ASN A 266 0.33 -7.26 -15.32
C ASN A 266 -0.51 -8.55 -15.22
N VAL A 267 -0.82 -9.17 -16.34
CA VAL A 267 -1.59 -10.41 -16.40
C VAL A 267 -0.76 -11.60 -16.88
N SER A 268 0.53 -11.61 -16.61
CA SER A 268 1.42 -12.77 -16.78
C SER A 268 1.13 -13.83 -15.71
N MET A 269 -0.04 -14.43 -15.75
CA MET A 269 -0.58 -15.29 -14.68
C MET A 269 0.32 -16.45 -14.27
N ARG A 270 1.19 -16.94 -15.16
CA ARG A 270 2.16 -17.98 -14.80
C ARG A 270 3.24 -17.44 -13.85
N GLU A 271 3.66 -16.20 -14.02
CA GLU A 271 4.68 -15.58 -13.17
C GLU A 271 4.13 -15.28 -11.80
N HIS A 272 2.92 -14.72 -11.74
CA HIS A 272 2.20 -14.53 -10.49
C HIS A 272 1.98 -15.85 -9.74
N TYR A 273 1.62 -16.92 -10.46
CA TYR A 273 1.48 -18.25 -9.86
C TYR A 273 2.81 -18.75 -9.28
N ASN A 274 3.91 -18.63 -10.03
CA ASN A 274 5.22 -19.06 -9.55
C ASN A 274 5.66 -18.23 -8.34
N PHE A 275 5.46 -16.92 -8.40
CA PHE A 275 5.73 -16.00 -7.30
C PHE A 275 4.95 -16.37 -6.04
N LEU A 276 3.63 -16.54 -6.14
CA LEU A 276 2.77 -16.93 -5.01
C LEU A 276 3.23 -18.26 -4.41
N LYS A 277 3.56 -19.23 -5.27
CA LYS A 277 4.06 -20.53 -4.83
C LYS A 277 5.39 -20.39 -4.07
N GLU A 278 6.36 -19.69 -4.63
CA GLU A 278 7.68 -19.51 -3.99
C GLU A 278 7.57 -18.73 -2.68
N ALA A 279 6.78 -17.66 -2.65
CA ALA A 279 6.57 -16.83 -1.47
C ALA A 279 5.88 -17.62 -0.34
N THR A 280 4.83 -18.39 -0.64
CA THR A 280 4.10 -19.18 0.37
C THR A 280 4.92 -20.39 0.84
N GLU A 281 5.67 -21.06 -0.04
CA GLU A 281 6.57 -22.15 0.35
C GLU A 281 7.71 -21.65 1.26
N ALA A 282 8.28 -20.47 0.96
CA ALA A 282 9.32 -19.85 1.78
C ALA A 282 8.82 -19.38 3.17
N ASN A 283 7.52 -19.16 3.31
CA ASN A 283 6.87 -18.64 4.51
C ASN A 283 5.73 -19.55 5.01
N SER A 284 5.95 -20.86 4.94
CA SER A 284 4.93 -21.86 5.29
C SER A 284 4.50 -21.87 6.77
N ASP A 285 5.21 -21.13 7.62
CA ASP A 285 4.91 -20.92 9.04
C ASP A 285 4.07 -19.63 9.29
N ALA A 286 3.75 -18.87 8.24
CA ALA A 286 2.90 -17.69 8.37
C ALA A 286 1.48 -18.07 8.81
N THR A 287 0.97 -17.41 9.85
CA THR A 287 -0.43 -17.56 10.28
C THR A 287 -1.38 -16.85 9.32
N TRP A 288 -0.99 -15.66 8.87
CA TRP A 288 -1.80 -14.80 8.01
C TRP A 288 -1.15 -14.65 6.64
N ILE A 289 -1.91 -14.86 5.58
CA ILE A 289 -1.50 -14.63 4.19
C ILE A 289 -2.38 -13.53 3.62
N ILE A 290 -1.81 -12.34 3.47
CA ILE A 290 -2.50 -11.14 3.01
C ILE A 290 -1.97 -10.76 1.63
N ALA A 291 -2.82 -10.75 0.62
CA ALA A 291 -2.48 -10.21 -0.68
C ALA A 291 -2.95 -8.76 -0.80
N SER A 292 -2.16 -7.90 -1.46
CA SER A 292 -2.58 -6.56 -1.86
C SER A 292 -2.38 -6.42 -3.36
N MET A 293 -3.39 -5.91 -4.05
CA MET A 293 -3.38 -5.64 -5.48
C MET A 293 -4.31 -4.47 -5.78
N HIS A 294 -4.13 -3.82 -6.95
CA HIS A 294 -4.92 -2.63 -7.23
C HIS A 294 -6.37 -2.92 -7.61
N HIS A 295 -6.58 -3.75 -8.64
CA HIS A 295 -7.91 -3.93 -9.21
C HIS A 295 -8.85 -4.68 -8.27
N ASP A 296 -10.01 -4.08 -8.01
CA ASP A 296 -11.08 -4.68 -7.23
C ASP A 296 -11.80 -5.77 -8.05
N MET A 297 -12.00 -6.93 -7.44
CA MET A 297 -12.66 -8.05 -8.09
C MET A 297 -14.08 -8.30 -7.61
N PHE A 298 -14.37 -7.94 -6.35
CA PHE A 298 -15.64 -8.18 -5.72
C PHE A 298 -16.25 -6.89 -5.18
N GLY A 299 -15.97 -5.78 -5.87
CA GLY A 299 -16.53 -4.47 -5.56
C GLY A 299 -18.04 -4.56 -5.33
N GLY A 300 -18.49 -3.95 -4.26
CA GLY A 300 -19.86 -4.10 -3.79
C GLY A 300 -20.93 -3.50 -4.70
N ARG A 301 -20.58 -2.80 -5.80
CA ARG A 301 -21.53 -2.05 -6.63
C ARG A 301 -21.46 -2.47 -8.10
N GLU A 302 -22.63 -2.59 -8.73
CA GLU A 302 -22.75 -2.55 -10.18
C GLU A 302 -22.75 -1.06 -10.63
N PRO A 303 -22.14 -0.66 -11.75
CA PRO A 303 -21.67 -1.46 -12.87
C PRO A 303 -20.22 -2.01 -12.76
N TRP A 304 -19.52 -1.86 -11.66
CA TRP A 304 -18.17 -2.37 -11.47
C TRP A 304 -18.06 -3.91 -11.54
N LEU A 305 -19.20 -4.60 -11.72
CA LEU A 305 -19.28 -6.03 -12.06
C LEU A 305 -19.22 -6.27 -13.58
N ASP A 306 -18.39 -5.49 -14.25
CA ASP A 306 -18.24 -5.56 -15.72
C ASP A 306 -17.39 -6.74 -16.19
N SER A 307 -17.03 -6.72 -17.47
CA SER A 307 -16.22 -7.78 -18.08
C SER A 307 -14.80 -7.85 -17.50
N GLU A 308 -14.25 -6.73 -17.01
CA GLU A 308 -12.91 -6.67 -16.41
C GLU A 308 -12.88 -7.42 -15.09
N ASN A 309 -13.77 -7.09 -14.16
CA ASN A 309 -13.87 -7.77 -12.87
C ASN A 309 -14.16 -9.28 -13.04
N THR A 310 -14.99 -9.65 -14.00
CA THR A 310 -15.26 -11.05 -14.31
C THR A 310 -14.00 -11.77 -14.80
N LEU A 311 -13.21 -11.13 -15.65
CA LEU A 311 -11.95 -11.68 -16.12
C LEU A 311 -10.94 -11.81 -14.97
N LEU A 312 -10.79 -10.77 -14.14
CA LEU A 312 -9.87 -10.79 -13.00
C LEU A 312 -10.23 -11.90 -12.01
N ARG A 313 -11.51 -12.11 -11.69
CA ARG A 313 -11.95 -13.25 -10.86
C ARG A 313 -11.55 -14.59 -11.45
N LEU A 314 -11.76 -14.76 -12.76
CA LEU A 314 -11.36 -15.99 -13.44
C LEU A 314 -9.85 -16.24 -13.39
N LEU A 315 -9.05 -15.17 -13.42
CA LEU A 315 -7.59 -15.24 -13.44
C LEU A 315 -7.00 -15.47 -12.05
N TRP A 316 -7.45 -14.73 -11.03
CA TRP A 316 -6.80 -14.64 -9.73
C TRP A 316 -7.41 -15.52 -8.63
N VAL A 317 -8.75 -15.65 -8.57
CA VAL A 317 -9.41 -16.39 -7.48
C VAL A 317 -8.90 -17.82 -7.33
N PRO A 318 -8.67 -18.60 -8.43
CA PRO A 318 -8.11 -19.95 -8.29
C PRO A 318 -6.72 -20.00 -7.64
N PHE A 319 -5.94 -18.91 -7.74
CA PHE A 319 -4.62 -18.84 -7.12
C PHE A 319 -4.75 -18.52 -5.63
N PHE A 320 -5.59 -17.56 -5.28
CA PHE A 320 -5.83 -17.24 -3.88
C PHE A 320 -6.40 -18.40 -3.10
N ASP A 321 -7.33 -19.14 -3.72
CA ASP A 321 -7.85 -20.39 -3.16
C ASP A 321 -6.73 -21.44 -2.99
N GLU A 322 -5.86 -21.64 -4.01
CA GLU A 322 -4.79 -22.66 -3.98
C GLU A 322 -3.73 -22.35 -2.94
N PHE A 323 -3.37 -21.07 -2.76
CA PHE A 323 -2.32 -20.64 -1.83
C PHE A 323 -2.84 -20.22 -0.47
N GLY A 324 -4.12 -20.37 -0.22
CA GLY A 324 -4.74 -20.11 1.09
C GLY A 324 -4.66 -18.66 1.55
N VAL A 325 -4.87 -17.72 0.61
CA VAL A 325 -4.91 -16.29 0.93
C VAL A 325 -6.13 -15.99 1.79
N ASP A 326 -5.90 -15.41 2.97
CA ASP A 326 -6.97 -15.07 3.91
C ASP A 326 -7.73 -13.82 3.48
N MET A 327 -6.99 -12.81 3.03
CA MET A 327 -7.53 -11.51 2.65
C MET A 327 -6.84 -10.97 1.41
N VAL A 328 -7.63 -10.37 0.50
CA VAL A 328 -7.16 -9.60 -0.64
C VAL A 328 -7.57 -8.14 -0.45
N LEU A 329 -6.59 -7.26 -0.34
CA LEU A 329 -6.74 -5.83 -0.20
C LEU A 329 -6.67 -5.16 -1.56
N THR A 330 -7.69 -4.39 -1.94
CA THR A 330 -7.83 -3.77 -3.27
C THR A 330 -8.21 -2.28 -3.18
N GLY A 331 -8.05 -1.58 -4.29
CA GLY A 331 -8.46 -0.19 -4.50
C GLY A 331 -9.37 -0.04 -5.72
N HIS A 332 -9.04 0.91 -6.60
CA HIS A 332 -9.61 1.12 -7.93
C HIS A 332 -11.07 1.57 -7.97
N SER A 333 -11.93 1.03 -7.13
CA SER A 333 -13.36 1.35 -7.09
C SER A 333 -13.69 2.68 -6.39
N HIS A 334 -12.73 3.25 -5.64
CA HIS A 334 -12.84 4.51 -4.90
C HIS A 334 -13.96 4.55 -3.84
N TYR A 335 -14.51 3.41 -3.44
CA TYR A 335 -15.43 3.29 -2.32
C TYR A 335 -15.07 2.08 -1.45
N TYR A 336 -15.54 2.10 -0.22
CA TYR A 336 -15.24 1.03 0.73
C TYR A 336 -16.23 -0.12 0.59
N SER A 337 -15.69 -1.35 0.48
CA SER A 337 -16.50 -2.56 0.54
C SER A 337 -15.74 -3.73 1.16
N ILE A 338 -16.48 -4.66 1.77
CA ILE A 338 -15.99 -5.98 2.18
C ILE A 338 -16.88 -7.03 1.52
N SER A 339 -16.28 -8.04 0.90
CA SER A 339 -17.03 -9.19 0.36
C SER A 339 -17.48 -10.13 1.47
N ASN A 340 -18.41 -11.01 1.16
CA ASN A 340 -18.58 -12.26 1.89
C ASN A 340 -17.30 -13.11 1.79
N VAL A 341 -17.21 -14.18 2.57
CA VAL A 341 -16.14 -15.20 2.40
C VAL A 341 -16.36 -15.91 1.07
N ILE A 342 -15.35 -15.87 0.22
CA ILE A 342 -15.40 -16.39 -1.16
C ILE A 342 -14.50 -17.61 -1.29
N TYR A 343 -15.03 -18.68 -1.86
CA TYR A 343 -14.27 -19.83 -2.32
C TYR A 343 -14.80 -20.33 -3.68
N GLY A 344 -13.89 -20.61 -4.60
CA GLY A 344 -14.27 -20.98 -5.98
C GLY A 344 -15.09 -19.89 -6.69
N GLY A 345 -14.89 -18.64 -6.35
CA GLY A 345 -15.62 -17.49 -6.90
C GLY A 345 -17.07 -17.35 -6.39
N LYS A 346 -17.44 -18.03 -5.32
CA LYS A 346 -18.79 -18.01 -4.73
C LYS A 346 -18.75 -17.71 -3.24
N THR A 347 -19.79 -17.05 -2.75
CA THR A 347 -20.02 -16.89 -1.31
C THR A 347 -20.20 -18.24 -0.63
N VAL A 348 -19.35 -18.58 0.34
CA VAL A 348 -19.43 -19.76 1.20
C VAL A 348 -19.89 -19.41 2.61
N GLU A 349 -19.57 -18.22 3.10
CA GLU A 349 -20.02 -17.72 4.39
C GLU A 349 -20.34 -16.22 4.27
N LYS A 350 -21.29 -15.73 5.05
CA LYS A 350 -21.72 -14.34 5.04
C LYS A 350 -20.90 -13.51 6.01
N THR A 351 -20.43 -12.37 5.54
CA THR A 351 -19.93 -11.27 6.38
C THR A 351 -21.03 -10.21 6.56
N GLY A 352 -20.67 -9.03 7.01
CA GLY A 352 -21.60 -7.91 7.19
C GLY A 352 -20.91 -6.75 7.90
N HIS A 353 -21.72 -5.82 8.36
CA HIS A 353 -21.27 -4.75 9.23
C HIS A 353 -20.88 -5.32 10.60
N ASP A 354 -19.71 -4.94 11.11
CA ASP A 354 -19.15 -5.37 12.40
C ASP A 354 -19.13 -6.90 12.55
N ALA A 355 -18.60 -7.59 11.53
CA ALA A 355 -18.58 -9.04 11.47
C ALA A 355 -17.45 -9.67 12.32
N GLU A 356 -17.75 -10.81 12.93
CA GLU A 356 -16.79 -11.68 13.59
C GLU A 356 -16.85 -13.07 12.95
N LEU A 357 -15.70 -13.58 12.52
CA LEU A 357 -15.55 -14.86 11.83
C LEU A 357 -14.54 -15.74 12.58
N THR A 358 -14.77 -17.04 12.60
CA THR A 358 -13.85 -18.02 13.17
C THR A 358 -13.55 -19.07 12.15
N ASP A 359 -12.26 -19.25 11.80
CA ASP A 359 -11.77 -20.20 10.81
C ASP A 359 -12.56 -20.13 9.48
N PRO A 360 -12.71 -18.94 8.84
CA PRO A 360 -13.47 -18.81 7.61
C PRO A 360 -12.84 -19.65 6.50
N GLU A 361 -13.67 -20.43 5.81
CA GLU A 361 -13.22 -21.36 4.75
C GLU A 361 -13.18 -20.67 3.37
N GLY A 362 -12.36 -19.64 3.20
CA GLY A 362 -12.19 -18.93 1.93
C GLY A 362 -11.52 -17.57 2.12
N THR A 363 -11.44 -16.82 1.04
CA THR A 363 -10.80 -15.51 0.98
C THR A 363 -11.83 -14.38 1.14
N ILE A 364 -11.46 -13.33 1.86
CA ILE A 364 -12.26 -12.09 1.96
C ILE A 364 -11.57 -11.02 1.11
N TYR A 365 -12.34 -10.25 0.36
CA TYR A 365 -11.86 -9.16 -0.48
C TYR A 365 -12.33 -7.83 0.10
N MET A 366 -11.39 -6.90 0.29
CA MET A 366 -11.68 -5.58 0.81
C MET A 366 -11.19 -4.52 -0.16
N ALA A 367 -12.09 -3.66 -0.62
CA ALA A 367 -11.72 -2.44 -1.31
C ALA A 367 -11.69 -1.27 -0.32
N SER A 368 -10.57 -0.51 -0.31
CA SER A 368 -10.51 0.76 0.39
C SER A 368 -11.12 1.86 -0.45
N GLY A 369 -11.70 2.87 0.21
CA GLY A 369 -12.02 4.13 -0.45
C GLY A 369 -10.76 4.88 -0.88
N SER A 370 -10.93 5.97 -1.62
CA SER A 370 -9.84 6.83 -2.06
C SER A 370 -9.48 7.89 -1.02
N ILE A 371 -8.22 8.33 -1.02
CA ILE A 371 -7.75 9.45 -0.20
C ILE A 371 -8.18 10.81 -0.79
N SER A 372 -8.03 11.01 -2.10
CA SER A 372 -8.29 12.31 -2.74
C SER A 372 -9.43 12.31 -3.77
N ARG A 373 -9.86 11.13 -4.23
CA ARG A 373 -10.90 10.98 -5.25
C ARG A 373 -11.99 10.03 -4.78
N HIS A 374 -13.23 10.49 -4.75
CA HIS A 374 -14.36 9.66 -4.35
C HIS A 374 -15.16 9.21 -5.56
N ALA A 375 -15.65 7.97 -5.54
CA ALA A 375 -16.57 7.50 -6.56
C ALA A 375 -17.94 8.19 -6.38
N PRO A 376 -18.64 8.54 -7.48
CA PRO A 376 -20.00 9.05 -7.38
C PRO A 376 -20.91 8.04 -6.69
N LEU A 377 -21.72 8.50 -5.74
CA LEU A 377 -22.69 7.64 -5.04
C LEU A 377 -23.89 7.27 -5.91
N LEU A 378 -24.18 8.08 -6.92
CA LEU A 378 -25.30 7.91 -7.84
C LEU A 378 -24.78 7.65 -9.26
N ASP A 379 -25.55 6.89 -10.03
CA ASP A 379 -25.33 6.75 -11.47
C ASP A 379 -25.73 8.02 -12.24
N ASP A 380 -25.52 8.04 -13.55
CA ASP A 380 -25.85 9.19 -14.41
C ASP A 380 -27.36 9.52 -14.42
N GLU A 381 -28.22 8.58 -14.02
CA GLU A 381 -29.66 8.74 -13.89
C GLU A 381 -30.08 9.16 -12.49
N GLY A 382 -29.15 9.29 -11.54
CA GLY A 382 -29.40 9.71 -10.16
C GLY A 382 -29.87 8.59 -9.24
N ASN A 383 -29.67 7.32 -9.59
CA ASN A 383 -29.99 6.18 -8.75
C ASN A 383 -28.75 5.65 -8.03
N THR A 384 -28.95 5.06 -6.86
CA THR A 384 -27.90 4.28 -6.21
C THR A 384 -27.73 2.96 -6.96
N PRO A 385 -26.53 2.66 -7.51
CA PRO A 385 -26.28 1.38 -8.17
C PRO A 385 -26.52 0.20 -7.22
N PRO A 386 -27.04 -0.92 -7.72
CA PRO A 386 -27.31 -2.09 -6.89
C PRO A 386 -26.02 -2.66 -6.27
N VAL A 387 -26.17 -3.26 -5.11
CA VAL A 387 -25.09 -3.95 -4.41
C VAL A 387 -24.97 -5.36 -4.99
N GLY A 388 -23.72 -5.79 -5.29
CA GLY A 388 -23.44 -7.09 -5.84
C GLY A 388 -23.74 -8.24 -4.86
N GLU A 389 -24.06 -9.41 -5.38
CA GLU A 389 -24.49 -10.59 -4.59
C GLU A 389 -23.39 -11.11 -3.63
N ASN A 390 -22.12 -10.86 -3.94
CA ASN A 390 -20.98 -11.28 -3.14
C ASN A 390 -20.55 -10.23 -2.11
N ALA A 391 -21.16 -9.05 -2.09
CA ALA A 391 -20.87 -8.03 -1.10
C ALA A 391 -21.40 -8.45 0.28
N GLY A 392 -20.54 -8.32 1.29
CA GLY A 392 -20.91 -8.45 2.69
C GLY A 392 -21.32 -7.11 3.28
N TYR A 393 -20.52 -6.08 3.06
CA TYR A 393 -20.81 -4.71 3.49
C TYR A 393 -20.26 -3.70 2.47
N VAL A 394 -21.04 -2.67 2.17
CA VAL A 394 -20.64 -1.54 1.30
C VAL A 394 -20.98 -0.24 2.03
N TRP A 395 -20.00 0.64 2.10
CA TRP A 395 -20.17 1.95 2.71
C TRP A 395 -20.21 3.03 1.63
N LEU A 396 -21.30 3.79 1.61
CA LEU A 396 -21.65 4.74 0.55
C LEU A 396 -21.66 6.18 1.10
N GLU A 397 -20.51 6.67 1.52
CA GLU A 397 -20.31 8.09 1.83
C GLU A 397 -19.07 8.61 1.09
N GLU A 398 -19.14 9.84 0.59
CA GLU A 398 -18.02 10.52 -0.08
C GLU A 398 -17.08 11.10 0.99
N LYS A 399 -16.27 10.25 1.59
CA LYS A 399 -15.29 10.61 2.62
C LYS A 399 -13.99 9.87 2.46
N THR A 400 -12.92 10.51 2.90
CA THR A 400 -11.62 9.86 3.01
C THR A 400 -11.64 8.80 4.10
N VAL A 401 -11.20 7.60 3.75
CA VAL A 401 -11.20 6.46 4.66
C VAL A 401 -9.83 5.80 4.75
N TYR A 402 -9.54 5.22 5.90
CA TYR A 402 -8.42 4.32 6.12
C TYR A 402 -8.83 3.17 7.02
N THR A 403 -8.08 2.08 6.98
CA THR A 403 -8.34 0.91 7.83
C THR A 403 -7.10 0.55 8.63
N LEU A 404 -7.22 0.51 9.95
CA LEU A 404 -6.20 -0.11 10.82
C LEU A 404 -6.43 -1.62 10.86
N MET A 405 -5.34 -2.36 10.74
CA MET A 405 -5.30 -3.82 10.78
C MET A 405 -4.45 -4.24 11.98
N ASP A 406 -5.10 -4.71 13.03
CA ASP A 406 -4.41 -5.17 14.24
C ASP A 406 -4.20 -6.68 14.18
N PHE A 407 -2.94 -7.11 14.12
CA PHE A 407 -2.51 -8.49 14.08
C PHE A 407 -2.09 -8.98 15.46
N THR A 408 -2.55 -10.16 15.83
CA THR A 408 -2.07 -10.92 16.98
C THR A 408 -1.69 -12.34 16.54
N GLU A 409 -1.37 -13.22 17.50
CA GLU A 409 -1.04 -14.61 17.20
C GLU A 409 -2.16 -15.35 16.46
N ASP A 410 -3.42 -15.08 16.82
CA ASP A 410 -4.60 -15.83 16.38
C ASP A 410 -5.75 -14.94 15.89
N THR A 411 -5.63 -13.62 15.99
CA THR A 411 -6.68 -12.70 15.53
C THR A 411 -6.14 -11.64 14.58
N LEU A 412 -6.97 -11.26 13.61
CA LEU A 412 -6.78 -10.13 12.73
C LEU A 412 -8.04 -9.27 12.78
N THR A 413 -7.89 -8.02 13.24
CA THR A 413 -9.01 -7.08 13.35
C THR A 413 -8.82 -5.90 12.42
N PHE A 414 -9.75 -5.70 11.51
CA PHE A 414 -9.87 -4.53 10.65
C PHE A 414 -10.80 -3.52 11.32
N LYS A 415 -10.34 -2.28 11.47
CA LYS A 415 -11.11 -1.15 11.99
C LYS A 415 -11.04 -0.03 10.99
N SER A 416 -12.16 0.30 10.37
CA SER A 416 -12.22 1.29 9.29
C SER A 416 -12.78 2.61 9.79
N TYR A 417 -12.07 3.70 9.48
CA TYR A 417 -12.30 5.04 10.00
C TYR A 417 -12.44 6.06 8.89
N THR A 418 -13.16 7.15 9.17
CA THR A 418 -13.13 8.35 8.33
C THR A 418 -12.05 9.31 8.83
N VAL A 419 -11.26 9.87 7.92
CA VAL A 419 -10.21 10.85 8.26
C VAL A 419 -10.82 12.10 8.89
N GLU A 420 -11.91 12.63 8.33
CA GLU A 420 -12.53 13.89 8.74
C GLU A 420 -13.07 13.88 10.17
N SER A 421 -13.33 12.73 10.74
CA SER A 421 -13.93 12.66 12.09
C SER A 421 -13.27 11.66 13.03
N GLY A 422 -12.30 10.85 12.55
CA GLY A 422 -11.74 9.75 13.33
C GLY A 422 -12.77 8.71 13.76
N LYS A 423 -13.97 8.70 13.14
CA LYS A 423 -15.05 7.81 13.53
C LYS A 423 -14.88 6.44 12.88
N GLU A 424 -14.88 5.40 13.70
CA GLU A 424 -15.02 4.03 13.24
C GLU A 424 -16.41 3.80 12.66
N PHE A 425 -16.47 3.26 11.44
CA PHE A 425 -17.75 3.00 10.74
C PHE A 425 -17.92 1.53 10.37
N ASN A 426 -16.88 0.70 10.47
CA ASN A 426 -16.98 -0.74 10.29
C ASN A 426 -15.85 -1.48 11.00
N ARG A 427 -16.12 -2.72 11.40
CA ARG A 427 -15.15 -3.63 11.99
C ARG A 427 -15.32 -5.03 11.42
N LEU A 428 -14.20 -5.70 11.15
CA LEU A 428 -14.17 -7.13 10.84
C LEU A 428 -13.10 -7.78 11.72
N THR A 429 -13.47 -8.81 12.46
CA THR A 429 -12.52 -9.63 13.23
C THR A 429 -12.51 -11.05 12.71
N ILE A 430 -11.32 -11.56 12.41
CA ILE A 430 -11.10 -12.94 11.99
C ILE A 430 -10.26 -13.62 13.07
N THR A 431 -10.72 -14.77 13.56
CA THR A 431 -9.99 -15.60 14.52
C THR A 431 -9.62 -16.93 13.88
N LYS A 432 -8.37 -17.36 14.02
CA LYS A 432 -7.88 -18.70 13.64
C LYS A 432 -7.63 -19.53 14.89
N THR A 433 -8.30 -20.67 15.00
CA THR A 433 -8.13 -21.58 16.14
C THR A 433 -6.99 -22.57 15.98
N SER A 434 -6.46 -22.72 14.75
CA SER A 434 -5.27 -23.51 14.42
C SER A 434 -4.20 -22.64 13.77
N LYS A 435 -2.92 -22.94 14.05
CA LYS A 435 -1.78 -22.26 13.45
C LYS A 435 -1.37 -22.83 12.09
N GLU A 436 -2.11 -23.79 11.56
CA GLU A 436 -1.88 -24.30 10.22
C GLU A 436 -2.25 -23.20 9.23
N GLY A 437 -1.22 -22.57 8.67
CA GLY A 437 -1.38 -21.47 7.71
C GLY A 437 -2.06 -21.95 6.43
N GLY A 438 -2.97 -21.12 5.92
CA GLY A 438 -3.65 -21.29 4.65
C GLY A 438 -4.66 -22.44 4.62
N HIS A 439 -5.71 -22.24 3.86
CA HIS A 439 -6.70 -23.29 3.61
C HIS A 439 -6.20 -24.20 2.49
N ASN A 440 -5.77 -25.42 2.81
CA ASN A 440 -5.44 -26.45 1.80
C ASN A 440 -6.73 -26.99 1.20
N TYR A 441 -7.29 -26.25 0.26
CA TYR A 441 -8.42 -26.76 -0.52
C TYR A 441 -7.91 -27.60 -1.68
N GLU A 442 -8.40 -28.85 -1.81
CA GLU A 442 -8.25 -29.58 -3.05
C GLU A 442 -8.94 -28.78 -4.16
N ASN A 443 -8.16 -28.07 -4.95
CA ASN A 443 -8.67 -27.27 -6.06
C ASN A 443 -9.29 -28.20 -7.11
N SER A 444 -10.59 -28.41 -7.03
CA SER A 444 -11.36 -29.23 -7.97
C SER A 444 -11.29 -28.70 -9.41
N ALA A 445 -10.84 -27.46 -9.60
CA ALA A 445 -10.72 -26.77 -10.88
C ALA A 445 -9.27 -26.50 -11.27
N TRP A 446 -8.35 -27.40 -10.94
CA TRP A 446 -6.90 -27.29 -11.23
C TRP A 446 -6.57 -26.88 -12.68
N TYR A 447 -7.43 -27.18 -13.64
CA TYR A 447 -7.26 -26.82 -15.05
C TYR A 447 -7.50 -25.34 -15.33
N LEU A 448 -8.23 -24.61 -14.48
CA LEU A 448 -8.51 -23.18 -14.68
C LEU A 448 -7.22 -22.35 -14.69
N LYS A 449 -6.21 -22.72 -13.91
CA LYS A 449 -4.91 -22.04 -13.95
C LYS A 449 -4.24 -22.08 -15.33
N TYR A 450 -4.41 -23.16 -16.10
CA TYR A 450 -3.86 -23.24 -17.46
C TYR A 450 -4.62 -22.35 -18.45
N ILE A 451 -5.92 -22.20 -18.25
CA ILE A 451 -6.73 -21.23 -19.01
C ILE A 451 -6.27 -19.82 -18.66
N ALA A 452 -6.07 -19.51 -17.38
CA ALA A 452 -5.54 -18.24 -16.92
C ALA A 452 -4.15 -17.96 -17.51
N PHE A 453 -3.23 -18.92 -17.52
CA PHE A 453 -1.90 -18.76 -18.13
C PHE A 453 -1.97 -18.42 -19.63
N PHE A 454 -2.86 -19.06 -20.37
CA PHE A 454 -2.99 -18.79 -21.80
C PHE A 454 -3.68 -17.46 -22.09
N ALA A 455 -4.79 -17.18 -21.44
CA ALA A 455 -5.53 -15.92 -21.59
C ALA A 455 -4.69 -14.73 -21.14
N GLY A 456 -4.09 -14.82 -19.97
CA GLY A 456 -3.23 -13.77 -19.42
C GLY A 456 -2.07 -13.42 -20.34
N ARG A 457 -1.42 -14.41 -20.95
CA ARG A 457 -0.32 -14.16 -21.90
C ARG A 457 -0.77 -13.33 -23.10
N ILE A 458 -1.94 -13.59 -23.67
CA ILE A 458 -2.46 -12.83 -24.82
C ILE A 458 -2.75 -11.39 -24.42
N VAL A 459 -3.45 -11.19 -23.30
CA VAL A 459 -3.80 -9.86 -22.80
C VAL A 459 -2.54 -9.07 -22.46
N ASN A 460 -1.58 -9.71 -21.80
CA ASN A 460 -0.32 -9.05 -21.41
C ASN A 460 0.49 -8.55 -22.62
N ILE A 461 0.54 -9.32 -23.71
CA ILE A 461 1.19 -8.88 -24.94
C ILE A 461 0.53 -7.61 -25.48
N ILE A 462 -0.80 -7.54 -25.48
CA ILE A 462 -1.55 -6.36 -25.96
C ILE A 462 -1.25 -5.16 -25.07
N ASN A 463 -1.34 -5.32 -23.76
CA ASN A 463 -1.08 -4.25 -22.78
C ASN A 463 0.37 -3.71 -22.90
N ASN A 464 1.33 -4.60 -23.08
CA ASN A 464 2.74 -4.20 -23.18
C ASN A 464 3.04 -3.46 -24.51
N ILE A 465 2.36 -3.78 -25.59
CA ILE A 465 2.47 -2.99 -26.83
C ILE A 465 1.92 -1.57 -26.62
N ASP A 466 0.77 -1.43 -25.96
CA ASP A 466 0.19 -0.12 -25.66
C ASP A 466 1.14 0.70 -24.76
N MET A 467 1.65 0.12 -23.71
CA MET A 467 2.58 0.76 -22.78
C MET A 467 3.89 1.16 -23.47
N TYR A 468 4.45 0.29 -24.35
CA TYR A 468 5.62 0.62 -25.14
C TYR A 468 5.39 1.87 -26.00
N ASN A 469 4.26 1.95 -26.69
CA ASN A 469 3.94 3.10 -27.53
C ASN A 469 3.80 4.37 -26.68
N ARG A 470 3.10 4.31 -25.57
CA ARG A 470 2.90 5.43 -24.64
C ARG A 470 4.22 5.97 -24.10
N TYR A 471 5.11 5.12 -23.59
CA TYR A 471 6.39 5.57 -23.03
C TYR A 471 7.33 6.12 -24.10
N LYS A 472 7.28 5.55 -25.31
CA LYS A 472 8.04 6.08 -26.44
C LYS A 472 7.56 7.48 -26.86
N GLU A 473 6.24 7.73 -26.84
CA GLU A 473 5.67 9.06 -27.08
C GLU A 473 6.08 10.06 -26.00
N GLN A 474 6.23 9.64 -24.76
CA GLN A 474 6.74 10.43 -23.64
C GLN A 474 8.27 10.65 -23.71
N GLY A 475 8.97 10.03 -24.64
CA GLY A 475 10.41 10.19 -24.85
C GLY A 475 11.29 9.24 -24.04
N PHE A 476 10.72 8.22 -23.38
CA PHE A 476 11.49 7.23 -22.65
C PHE A 476 12.13 6.20 -23.58
N GLU A 477 13.36 5.79 -23.27
CA GLU A 477 14.03 4.68 -23.92
C GLU A 477 13.51 3.35 -23.35
N VAL A 478 12.61 2.71 -24.08
CA VAL A 478 12.03 1.41 -23.73
C VAL A 478 12.23 0.42 -24.88
N SER A 479 12.42 -0.84 -24.54
CA SER A 479 12.56 -1.94 -25.51
C SER A 479 11.22 -2.65 -25.69
N LEU A 480 10.75 -2.75 -26.96
CA LEU A 480 9.55 -3.54 -27.26
C LEU A 480 9.73 -5.02 -26.85
N MET A 481 10.97 -5.54 -26.91
CA MET A 481 11.26 -6.92 -26.55
C MET A 481 11.16 -7.17 -25.04
N GLU A 482 11.50 -6.20 -24.20
CA GLU A 482 11.28 -6.30 -22.73
C GLU A 482 9.80 -6.49 -22.40
N GLY A 483 8.90 -5.85 -23.15
CA GLY A 483 7.46 -6.01 -22.95
C GLY A 483 6.82 -7.24 -23.59
N LEU A 484 7.39 -7.76 -24.70
CA LEU A 484 6.75 -8.84 -25.47
C LEU A 484 7.27 -10.24 -25.13
N ILE A 485 8.52 -10.38 -24.77
CA ILE A 485 9.18 -11.69 -24.65
C ILE A 485 9.68 -11.91 -23.23
N GLY A 486 9.77 -10.84 -22.44
CA GLY A 486 10.57 -10.86 -21.23
C GLY A 486 12.00 -11.22 -21.64
N SER A 487 12.90 -10.35 -21.54
CA SER A 487 14.29 -10.52 -21.97
C SER A 487 14.96 -11.74 -21.39
#